data_bfa61bef52538b02e529cf0445a76ad2
#
_entry.id   bfa61bef52538b02e529cf0445a76ad2
#
_cell.length_a   1.000
_cell.length_b   1.000
_cell.length_c   1.000
_cell.angle_alpha   90.00
_cell.angle_beta   90.00
_cell.angle_gamma   90.00
#
_symmetry.space_group_name_H-M   'P 1'
#
loop_
_entity.id
_entity.type
_entity.pdbx_description
1 polymer ?
#
loop_
_entity_poly.entity_id
_entity_poly.type
_entity_poly.pdbx_seq_one_letter_code
_entity_poly.pdbx_strand_id
1 'polypeptide(L)'
;MLLGVHVSIAGSIDLAINRAQELKCNTMQIFTRNPRGWKFEAIKKDNIQKFREKMKEFSIISPVIHMPYLPNLSSPEDNVYNISVETLIAELRRSGELGIPYVVTHLGSHKGTGIESGIKRVANACNKALSKTNNECMIVLENTSGSKNSVGSKFEEIKEIIEKIDNKERIGVCLDTCHAFAAGY
;
A
#
# COMPACT_ATOMS: atom_id res chain seq x y z
N MET A 1 5.73 10.01 19.40
CA MET A 1 4.87 10.09 18.19
C MET A 1 5.75 9.82 16.99
N LEU A 2 5.29 8.99 16.05
CA LEU A 2 5.95 8.82 14.74
C LEU A 2 5.48 9.94 13.81
N LEU A 3 6.43 10.62 13.20
CA LEU A 3 6.18 11.72 12.26
C LEU A 3 7.08 11.55 11.04
N GLY A 4 6.49 11.59 9.86
CA GLY A 4 7.20 11.38 8.62
C GLY A 4 6.49 11.98 7.42
N VAL A 5 7.15 11.90 6.28
CA VAL A 5 6.62 12.34 4.98
C VAL A 5 6.87 11.29 3.91
N HIS A 6 6.22 11.46 2.76
CA HIS A 6 6.54 10.65 1.58
C HIS A 6 7.85 11.13 0.97
N VAL A 7 8.85 10.25 0.88
CA VAL A 7 10.18 10.58 0.34
C VAL A 7 10.47 9.82 -0.95
N SER A 8 11.28 10.45 -1.80
CA SER A 8 11.69 9.89 -3.10
C SER A 8 12.70 8.76 -2.93
N ILE A 9 12.60 7.75 -3.78
CA ILE A 9 13.59 6.65 -3.92
C ILE A 9 14.56 6.88 -5.10
N ALA A 10 14.57 8.06 -5.71
CA ALA A 10 15.43 8.35 -6.86
C ALA A 10 16.89 8.08 -6.57
N GLY A 11 17.60 7.46 -7.54
CA GLY A 11 18.98 7.03 -7.43
C GLY A 11 19.11 5.63 -6.82
N SER A 12 18.74 5.43 -5.57
CA SER A 12 18.69 4.14 -4.90
C SER A 12 17.68 4.19 -3.75
N ILE A 13 17.05 3.04 -3.45
CA ILE A 13 16.00 2.98 -2.42
C ILE A 13 16.52 3.32 -1.01
N ASP A 14 17.75 3.00 -0.71
CA ASP A 14 18.40 3.33 0.58
C ASP A 14 18.61 4.84 0.79
N LEU A 15 18.66 5.64 -0.29
CA LEU A 15 18.73 7.09 -0.20
C LEU A 15 17.44 7.73 0.35
N ALA A 16 16.33 7.01 0.34
CA ALA A 16 15.09 7.46 0.99
C ALA A 16 15.30 7.67 2.49
N ILE A 17 16.10 6.82 3.14
CA ILE A 17 16.42 6.96 4.57
C ILE A 17 17.18 8.27 4.84
N ASN A 18 18.18 8.61 4.02
CA ASN A 18 18.92 9.86 4.16
C ASN A 18 18.00 11.08 4.02
N ARG A 19 17.07 11.05 3.04
CA ARG A 19 16.09 12.13 2.84
C ARG A 19 15.14 12.29 4.03
N ALA A 20 14.68 11.18 4.61
CA ALA A 20 13.84 11.21 5.81
C ALA A 20 14.63 11.80 7.00
N GLN A 21 15.88 11.42 7.16
CA GLN A 21 16.78 11.91 8.22
C GLN A 21 17.06 13.42 8.07
N GLU A 22 17.34 13.91 6.85
CA GLU A 22 17.52 15.34 6.56
C GLU A 22 16.29 16.16 6.96
N LEU A 23 15.08 15.59 6.83
CA LEU A 23 13.81 16.20 7.24
C LEU A 23 13.47 15.95 8.73
N LYS A 24 14.38 15.33 9.49
CA LYS A 24 14.20 14.97 10.90
C LYS A 24 12.98 14.08 11.16
N CYS A 25 12.63 13.25 10.18
CA CYS A 25 11.57 12.25 10.30
C CYS A 25 12.06 11.03 11.08
N ASN A 26 11.17 10.41 11.85
CA ASN A 26 11.43 9.12 12.53
C ASN A 26 10.62 7.96 11.95
N THR A 27 9.82 8.23 10.93
CA THR A 27 9.18 7.29 10.02
C THR A 27 9.11 7.91 8.62
N MET A 28 8.68 7.16 7.61
CA MET A 28 8.51 7.68 6.25
C MET A 28 7.56 6.82 5.44
N GLN A 29 7.04 7.37 4.35
CA GLN A 29 6.36 6.63 3.30
C GLN A 29 7.19 6.66 2.03
N ILE A 30 7.20 5.55 1.27
CA ILE A 30 7.89 5.44 -0.01
C ILE A 30 7.03 4.68 -1.02
N PHE A 31 7.28 4.92 -2.31
CA PHE A 31 7.05 3.91 -3.35
C PHE A 31 8.27 3.00 -3.44
N THR A 32 8.12 1.75 -3.85
CA THR A 32 9.27 0.85 -4.10
C THR A 32 9.68 0.81 -5.56
N ARG A 33 8.94 1.50 -6.44
CA ARG A 33 9.12 1.57 -7.89
C ARG A 33 8.55 2.86 -8.46
N ASN A 34 8.66 3.05 -9.78
CA ASN A 34 7.95 4.13 -10.45
C ASN A 34 6.43 3.96 -10.28
N PRO A 35 5.72 4.87 -9.58
CA PRO A 35 4.29 4.71 -9.29
C PRO A 35 3.38 4.91 -10.52
N ARG A 36 3.92 5.37 -11.64
CA ARG A 36 3.19 5.63 -12.89
C ARG A 36 3.39 4.56 -13.95
N GLY A 37 4.04 3.44 -13.61
CA GLY A 37 4.33 2.34 -14.53
C GLY A 37 4.00 0.97 -13.94
N TRP A 38 3.68 0.01 -14.82
CA TRP A 38 3.44 -1.38 -14.42
C TRP A 38 4.73 -2.19 -14.28
N LYS A 39 5.75 -1.83 -15.07
CA LYS A 39 7.04 -2.53 -15.04
C LYS A 39 7.80 -2.22 -13.76
N PHE A 40 8.44 -3.22 -13.22
CA PHE A 40 9.36 -3.10 -12.09
C PHE A 40 10.46 -4.15 -12.18
N GLU A 41 11.61 -3.79 -11.66
CA GLU A 41 12.76 -4.68 -11.52
C GLU A 41 12.90 -5.12 -10.06
N ALA A 42 13.56 -6.25 -9.83
CA ALA A 42 13.93 -6.69 -8.49
C ALA A 42 14.85 -5.64 -7.83
N ILE A 43 14.67 -5.41 -6.54
CA ILE A 43 15.58 -4.55 -5.78
C ILE A 43 16.91 -5.30 -5.62
N LYS A 44 18.02 -4.64 -5.92
CA LYS A 44 19.37 -5.24 -5.77
C LYS A 44 19.61 -5.59 -4.30
N LYS A 45 20.19 -6.77 -4.03
CA LYS A 45 20.44 -7.25 -2.66
C LYS A 45 21.25 -6.25 -1.82
N ASP A 46 22.26 -5.63 -2.42
CA ASP A 46 23.10 -4.64 -1.74
C ASP A 46 22.28 -3.40 -1.31
N ASN A 47 21.29 -2.99 -2.13
CA ASN A 47 20.43 -1.86 -1.80
C ASN A 47 19.45 -2.22 -0.68
N ILE A 48 18.96 -3.47 -0.64
CA ILE A 48 18.12 -3.97 0.46
C ILE A 48 18.92 -3.97 1.77
N GLN A 49 20.15 -4.48 1.73
CA GLN A 49 21.01 -4.50 2.90
C GLN A 49 21.29 -3.09 3.42
N LYS A 50 21.75 -2.17 2.54
CA LYS A 50 21.98 -0.77 2.90
C LYS A 50 20.74 -0.08 3.47
N PHE A 51 19.56 -0.34 2.89
CA PHE A 51 18.30 0.20 3.39
C PHE A 51 18.04 -0.24 4.83
N ARG A 52 18.17 -1.55 5.11
CA ARG A 52 17.96 -2.10 6.45
C ARG A 52 18.98 -1.61 7.49
N GLU A 53 20.24 -1.48 7.09
CA GLU A 53 21.30 -0.94 7.94
C GLU A 53 21.03 0.51 8.32
N LYS A 54 20.74 1.36 7.34
CA LYS A 54 20.40 2.77 7.55
C LYS A 54 19.11 2.96 8.37
N MET A 55 18.10 2.10 8.17
CA MET A 55 16.88 2.15 9.01
C MET A 55 17.21 2.03 10.50
N LYS A 56 18.13 1.12 10.85
CA LYS A 56 18.59 0.93 12.23
C LYS A 56 19.44 2.10 12.70
N GLU A 57 20.42 2.50 11.88
CA GLU A 57 21.35 3.58 12.18
C GLU A 57 20.63 4.89 12.49
N PHE A 58 19.67 5.28 11.65
CA PHE A 58 18.92 6.53 11.79
C PHE A 58 17.61 6.38 12.58
N SER A 59 17.36 5.21 13.20
CA SER A 59 16.18 4.95 14.02
C SER A 59 14.86 5.26 13.29
N ILE A 60 14.77 4.89 12.01
CA ILE A 60 13.51 4.98 11.26
C ILE A 60 12.61 3.81 11.67
N ILE A 61 11.46 4.13 12.26
CA ILE A 61 10.56 3.16 12.89
C ILE A 61 9.30 3.01 12.04
N SER A 62 8.89 1.77 11.76
CA SER A 62 7.63 1.45 11.09
C SER A 62 7.37 2.25 9.81
N PRO A 63 8.33 2.32 8.86
CA PRO A 63 8.08 2.97 7.59
C PRO A 63 6.96 2.27 6.81
N VAL A 64 6.44 2.95 5.81
CA VAL A 64 5.27 2.51 5.03
C VAL A 64 5.62 2.46 3.55
N ILE A 65 5.20 1.40 2.86
CA ILE A 65 5.13 1.37 1.40
C ILE A 65 3.73 1.81 0.98
N HIS A 66 3.63 2.72 0.04
CA HIS A 66 2.37 3.02 -0.65
C HIS A 66 2.34 2.29 -2.00
N MET A 67 1.23 1.66 -2.34
CA MET A 67 1.05 1.06 -3.66
C MET A 67 1.11 2.12 -4.77
N PRO A 68 1.60 1.77 -5.98
CA PRO A 68 1.55 2.65 -7.15
C PRO A 68 0.13 3.14 -7.48
N TYR A 69 0.01 4.18 -8.31
CA TYR A 69 -1.28 4.78 -8.67
C TYR A 69 -2.13 3.98 -9.65
N LEU A 70 -1.53 3.13 -10.49
CA LEU A 70 -2.23 2.42 -11.56
C LEU A 70 -3.12 1.26 -11.09
N PRO A 71 -2.80 0.52 -10.02
CA PRO A 71 -3.61 -0.59 -9.55
C PRO A 71 -5.04 -0.19 -9.19
N ASN A 72 -5.99 -1.04 -9.56
CA ASN A 72 -7.39 -0.93 -9.23
C ASN A 72 -7.91 -2.30 -8.74
N LEU A 73 -7.91 -2.50 -7.42
CA LEU A 73 -8.30 -3.77 -6.78
C LEU A 73 -9.80 -4.04 -6.86
N SER A 74 -10.60 -3.05 -7.24
CA SER A 74 -12.05 -3.19 -7.47
C SER A 74 -12.44 -3.16 -8.95
N SER A 75 -11.46 -3.19 -9.87
CA SER A 75 -11.72 -3.13 -11.30
C SER A 75 -12.62 -4.26 -11.79
N PRO A 76 -13.67 -3.99 -12.58
CA PRO A 76 -14.45 -5.03 -13.24
C PRO A 76 -13.71 -5.69 -14.41
N GLU A 77 -12.67 -5.05 -14.93
CA GLU A 77 -11.84 -5.55 -16.02
C GLU A 77 -10.81 -6.54 -15.48
N ASP A 78 -10.93 -7.82 -15.83
CA ASP A 78 -10.09 -8.88 -15.27
C ASP A 78 -8.59 -8.68 -15.53
N ASN A 79 -8.21 -8.16 -16.69
CA ASN A 79 -6.80 -7.86 -16.98
C ASN A 79 -6.24 -6.80 -16.00
N VAL A 80 -6.98 -5.71 -15.79
CA VAL A 80 -6.58 -4.64 -14.85
C VAL A 80 -6.57 -5.17 -13.41
N TYR A 81 -7.59 -5.94 -13.05
CA TYR A 81 -7.70 -6.57 -11.73
C TYR A 81 -6.52 -7.51 -11.45
N ASN A 82 -6.24 -8.43 -12.36
CA ASN A 82 -5.18 -9.42 -12.16
C ASN A 82 -3.81 -8.77 -12.03
N ILE A 83 -3.46 -7.81 -12.89
CA ILE A 83 -2.19 -7.08 -12.78
C ILE A 83 -2.12 -6.24 -11.49
N SER A 84 -3.26 -5.73 -10.99
CA SER A 84 -3.33 -5.02 -9.72
C SER A 84 -3.06 -5.94 -8.53
N VAL A 85 -3.63 -7.15 -8.54
CA VAL A 85 -3.37 -8.18 -7.53
C VAL A 85 -1.91 -8.63 -7.54
N GLU A 86 -1.33 -8.89 -8.71
CA GLU A 86 0.10 -9.23 -8.83
C GLU A 86 0.99 -8.08 -8.36
N THR A 87 0.55 -6.83 -8.55
CA THR A 87 1.24 -5.66 -8.01
C THR A 87 1.21 -5.67 -6.48
N LEU A 88 0.06 -5.91 -5.85
CA LEU A 88 -0.06 -6.00 -4.38
C LEU A 88 0.83 -7.11 -3.82
N ILE A 89 0.85 -8.29 -4.45
CA ILE A 89 1.74 -9.42 -4.09
C ILE A 89 3.21 -8.97 -4.15
N ALA A 90 3.59 -8.28 -5.21
CA ALA A 90 4.97 -7.80 -5.38
C ALA A 90 5.36 -6.77 -4.31
N GLU A 91 4.46 -5.85 -3.96
CA GLU A 91 4.72 -4.87 -2.90
C GLU A 91 4.84 -5.53 -1.52
N LEU A 92 4.00 -6.53 -1.21
CA LEU A 92 4.14 -7.31 0.04
C LEU A 92 5.46 -8.08 0.12
N ARG A 93 5.94 -8.66 -1.00
CA ARG A 93 7.25 -9.32 -1.04
C ARG A 93 8.38 -8.32 -0.79
N ARG A 94 8.36 -7.18 -1.46
CA ARG A 94 9.34 -6.09 -1.28
C ARG A 94 9.32 -5.54 0.13
N SER A 95 8.13 -5.40 0.72
CA SER A 95 7.93 -5.01 2.11
C SER A 95 8.70 -5.96 3.05
N GLY A 96 8.54 -7.27 2.88
CA GLY A 96 9.29 -8.28 3.64
C GLY A 96 10.80 -8.21 3.39
N GLU A 97 11.25 -8.02 2.13
CA GLU A 97 12.66 -7.87 1.78
C GLU A 97 13.29 -6.64 2.44
N LEU A 98 12.59 -5.52 2.48
CA LEU A 98 13.06 -4.26 3.07
C LEU A 98 12.90 -4.21 4.59
N GLY A 99 12.10 -5.11 5.20
CA GLY A 99 11.76 -5.08 6.62
C GLY A 99 10.77 -3.97 6.95
N ILE A 100 9.91 -3.59 6.00
CA ILE A 100 8.85 -2.59 6.17
C ILE A 100 7.56 -3.31 6.56
N PRO A 101 6.86 -2.92 7.66
CA PRO A 101 5.71 -3.69 8.14
C PRO A 101 4.40 -3.43 7.39
N TYR A 102 4.27 -2.33 6.65
CA TYR A 102 3.00 -1.86 6.13
C TYR A 102 3.03 -1.56 4.63
N VAL A 103 1.98 -2.02 3.92
CA VAL A 103 1.71 -1.67 2.53
C VAL A 103 0.33 -1.02 2.45
N VAL A 104 0.30 0.31 2.29
CA VAL A 104 -0.93 1.09 2.11
C VAL A 104 -1.41 0.98 0.67
N THR A 105 -2.71 0.81 0.48
CA THR A 105 -3.33 0.72 -0.84
C THR A 105 -4.65 1.46 -0.92
N HIS A 106 -4.84 2.19 -2.02
CA HIS A 106 -6.17 2.62 -2.47
C HIS A 106 -6.99 1.39 -2.88
N LEU A 107 -8.30 1.46 -2.69
CA LEU A 107 -9.20 0.33 -2.97
C LEU A 107 -9.67 0.28 -4.42
N GLY A 108 -9.55 1.39 -5.13
CA GLY A 108 -9.86 1.49 -6.55
C GLY A 108 -11.32 1.91 -6.83
N SER A 109 -11.78 1.62 -8.05
CA SER A 109 -13.10 2.01 -8.56
C SER A 109 -13.77 0.83 -9.25
N HIS A 110 -15.04 0.59 -8.91
CA HIS A 110 -15.88 -0.45 -9.51
C HIS A 110 -16.43 -0.07 -10.89
N LYS A 111 -16.10 1.12 -11.42
CA LYS A 111 -16.46 1.60 -12.76
C LYS A 111 -17.93 1.40 -13.15
N GLY A 112 -18.86 1.47 -12.21
CA GLY A 112 -20.30 1.35 -12.45
C GLY A 112 -20.89 -0.05 -12.26
N THR A 113 -20.09 -1.09 -11.94
CA THR A 113 -20.63 -2.45 -11.68
C THR A 113 -21.24 -2.64 -10.29
N GLY A 114 -21.25 -1.60 -9.47
CA GLY A 114 -21.85 -1.58 -8.14
C GLY A 114 -20.83 -1.76 -7.01
N ILE A 115 -21.15 -1.15 -5.88
CA ILE A 115 -20.26 -1.11 -4.71
C ILE A 115 -20.00 -2.49 -4.13
N GLU A 116 -21.02 -3.35 -4.06
CA GLU A 116 -20.87 -4.73 -3.55
C GLU A 116 -19.88 -5.56 -4.36
N SER A 117 -19.92 -5.40 -5.71
CA SER A 117 -18.94 -6.05 -6.60
C SER A 117 -17.53 -5.55 -6.33
N GLY A 118 -17.37 -4.23 -6.15
CA GLY A 118 -16.09 -3.60 -5.82
C GLY A 118 -15.52 -4.12 -4.49
N ILE A 119 -16.33 -4.11 -3.43
CA ILE A 119 -15.97 -4.64 -2.11
C ILE A 119 -15.51 -6.08 -2.18
N LYS A 120 -16.29 -6.94 -2.86
CA LYS A 120 -15.93 -8.36 -3.04
C LYS A 120 -14.60 -8.54 -3.76
N ARG A 121 -14.34 -7.74 -4.81
CA ARG A 121 -13.07 -7.81 -5.56
C ARG A 121 -11.88 -7.37 -4.71
N VAL A 122 -12.01 -6.30 -3.92
CA VAL A 122 -10.94 -5.86 -3.01
C VAL A 122 -10.63 -6.94 -1.97
N ALA A 123 -11.65 -7.51 -1.31
CA ALA A 123 -11.46 -8.58 -0.33
C ALA A 123 -10.77 -9.81 -0.95
N ASN A 124 -11.21 -10.24 -2.14
CA ASN A 124 -10.58 -11.35 -2.86
C ASN A 124 -9.12 -11.05 -3.25
N ALA A 125 -8.82 -9.80 -3.64
CA ALA A 125 -7.46 -9.37 -3.95
C ALA A 125 -6.55 -9.47 -2.73
N CYS A 126 -7.02 -9.00 -1.57
CA CYS A 126 -6.31 -9.09 -0.30
C CYS A 126 -6.09 -10.56 0.11
N ASN A 127 -7.13 -11.40 0.09
CA ASN A 127 -7.01 -12.82 0.40
C ASN A 127 -5.99 -13.53 -0.51
N LYS A 128 -6.06 -13.28 -1.82
CA LYS A 128 -5.10 -13.85 -2.78
C LYS A 128 -3.68 -13.35 -2.52
N ALA A 129 -3.50 -12.07 -2.21
CA ALA A 129 -2.18 -11.52 -1.94
C ALA A 129 -1.58 -12.07 -0.64
N LEU A 130 -2.37 -12.15 0.42
CA LEU A 130 -1.93 -12.71 1.71
C LEU A 130 -1.59 -14.20 1.59
N SER A 131 -2.36 -14.99 0.84
CA SER A 131 -2.08 -16.42 0.62
C SER A 131 -0.80 -16.70 -0.21
N LYS A 132 -0.34 -15.71 -0.99
CA LYS A 132 0.84 -15.81 -1.87
C LYS A 132 2.11 -15.21 -1.24
N THR A 133 2.00 -14.68 -0.02
CA THR A 133 3.11 -14.03 0.68
C THR A 133 3.26 -14.60 2.09
N ASN A 134 4.47 -15.14 2.36
CA ASN A 134 4.81 -15.73 3.66
C ASN A 134 5.71 -14.75 4.44
N ASN A 135 5.13 -13.65 4.91
CA ASN A 135 5.77 -12.65 5.76
C ASN A 135 4.72 -12.00 6.67
N GLU A 136 5.17 -11.22 7.64
CA GLU A 136 4.31 -10.55 8.63
C GLU A 136 3.79 -9.15 8.17
N CYS A 137 4.01 -8.80 6.90
CA CYS A 137 3.61 -7.48 6.40
C CYS A 137 2.09 -7.37 6.31
N MET A 138 1.56 -6.23 6.74
CA MET A 138 0.13 -5.92 6.71
C MET A 138 -0.25 -5.16 5.45
N ILE A 139 -1.40 -5.50 4.89
CA ILE A 139 -2.11 -4.64 3.93
C ILE A 139 -2.89 -3.60 4.73
N VAL A 140 -2.72 -2.33 4.37
CA VAL A 140 -3.40 -1.21 5.04
C VAL A 140 -4.33 -0.54 4.04
N LEU A 141 -5.63 -0.68 4.29
CA LEU A 141 -6.71 -0.18 3.42
C LEU A 141 -6.89 1.31 3.67
N GLU A 142 -6.71 2.13 2.64
CA GLU A 142 -6.86 3.59 2.74
C GLU A 142 -8.27 4.02 2.33
N ASN A 143 -8.90 4.90 3.14
CA ASN A 143 -10.16 5.52 2.76
C ASN A 143 -9.97 6.43 1.54
N THR A 144 -11.04 6.61 0.75
CA THR A 144 -11.01 7.36 -0.51
C THR A 144 -11.90 8.60 -0.46
N SER A 145 -11.62 9.56 -1.33
CA SER A 145 -12.30 10.87 -1.38
C SER A 145 -13.76 10.85 -1.90
N GLY A 146 -14.31 9.66 -2.21
CA GLY A 146 -15.69 9.56 -2.70
C GLY A 146 -15.88 9.98 -4.15
N SER A 147 -14.83 9.98 -4.97
CA SER A 147 -14.98 10.16 -6.42
C SER A 147 -15.90 9.08 -7.01
N LYS A 148 -16.57 9.40 -8.13
CA LYS A 148 -17.56 8.51 -8.75
C LYS A 148 -17.05 7.07 -8.88
N ASN A 149 -17.83 6.13 -8.33
CA ASN A 149 -17.55 4.69 -8.36
C ASN A 149 -16.31 4.24 -7.56
N SER A 150 -15.70 5.10 -6.72
CA SER A 150 -14.64 4.66 -5.82
C SER A 150 -15.17 3.78 -4.70
N VAL A 151 -14.33 2.87 -4.20
CA VAL A 151 -14.60 2.01 -3.05
C VAL A 151 -13.85 2.55 -1.84
N GLY A 152 -14.46 2.50 -0.65
CA GLY A 152 -13.84 2.94 0.60
C GLY A 152 -14.01 4.42 0.92
N SER A 153 -14.98 5.08 0.31
CA SER A 153 -15.36 6.45 0.69
C SER A 153 -16.18 6.49 1.99
N LYS A 154 -16.86 5.39 2.32
CA LYS A 154 -17.55 5.20 3.60
C LYS A 154 -16.79 4.21 4.45
N PHE A 155 -16.68 4.46 5.74
CA PHE A 155 -15.99 3.55 6.66
C PHE A 155 -16.68 2.19 6.77
N GLU A 156 -18.01 2.15 6.55
CA GLU A 156 -18.78 0.92 6.47
C GLU A 156 -18.33 0.01 5.32
N GLU A 157 -17.94 0.59 4.17
CA GLU A 157 -17.41 -0.17 3.03
C GLU A 157 -16.07 -0.83 3.38
N ILE A 158 -15.18 -0.11 4.10
CA ILE A 158 -13.91 -0.66 4.58
C ILE A 158 -14.16 -1.77 5.60
N LYS A 159 -15.09 -1.57 6.53
CA LYS A 159 -15.50 -2.60 7.49
C LYS A 159 -16.00 -3.86 6.77
N GLU A 160 -16.85 -3.71 5.77
CA GLU A 160 -17.40 -4.85 5.01
C GLU A 160 -16.29 -5.61 4.26
N ILE A 161 -15.27 -4.89 3.72
CA ILE A 161 -14.11 -5.53 3.11
C ILE A 161 -13.35 -6.36 4.13
N ILE A 162 -13.06 -5.79 5.32
CA ILE A 162 -12.33 -6.48 6.39
C ILE A 162 -13.08 -7.73 6.86
N GLU A 163 -14.40 -7.66 6.96
CA GLU A 163 -15.22 -8.81 7.36
C GLU A 163 -15.11 -10.00 6.40
N LYS A 164 -14.84 -9.74 5.10
CA LYS A 164 -14.66 -10.74 4.04
C LYS A 164 -13.22 -11.24 3.87
N ILE A 165 -12.27 -10.72 4.66
CA ILE A 165 -10.86 -11.14 4.62
C ILE A 165 -10.62 -12.24 5.66
N ASP A 166 -9.94 -13.31 5.24
CA ASP A 166 -9.69 -14.50 6.07
C ASP A 166 -8.66 -14.19 7.18
N ASN A 167 -7.51 -13.63 6.81
CA ASN A 167 -6.44 -13.29 7.76
C ASN A 167 -6.51 -11.81 8.18
N LYS A 168 -7.37 -11.52 9.15
CA LYS A 168 -7.61 -10.17 9.65
C LYS A 168 -6.44 -9.58 10.44
N GLU A 169 -5.56 -10.42 10.98
CA GLU A 169 -4.38 -9.98 11.73
C GLU A 169 -3.37 -9.25 10.84
N ARG A 170 -3.42 -9.51 9.52
CA ARG A 170 -2.56 -8.85 8.53
C ARG A 170 -3.27 -7.74 7.75
N ILE A 171 -4.36 -7.20 8.29
CA ILE A 171 -5.11 -6.08 7.70
C ILE A 171 -5.15 -4.93 8.68
N GLY A 172 -4.88 -3.73 8.17
CA GLY A 172 -5.03 -2.46 8.89
C GLY A 172 -5.82 -1.46 8.07
N VAL A 173 -6.02 -0.28 8.65
CA VAL A 173 -6.67 0.87 8.00
C VAL A 173 -5.76 2.08 8.05
N CYS A 174 -5.63 2.78 6.92
CA CYS A 174 -5.01 4.10 6.83
C CYS A 174 -6.13 5.15 6.74
N LEU A 175 -6.14 6.08 7.68
CA LEU A 175 -7.02 7.23 7.62
C LEU A 175 -6.30 8.38 6.90
N ASP A 176 -6.70 8.67 5.67
CA ASP A 176 -6.36 9.90 4.98
C ASP A 176 -7.41 10.97 5.32
N THR A 177 -6.99 12.00 6.03
CA THR A 177 -7.89 13.08 6.50
C THR A 177 -8.35 13.99 5.37
N CYS A 178 -7.56 14.16 4.31
CA CYS A 178 -7.94 14.89 3.11
C CYS A 178 -9.03 14.15 2.35
N HIS A 179 -8.88 12.82 2.20
CA HIS A 179 -9.90 11.98 1.60
C HIS A 179 -11.19 11.95 2.44
N ALA A 180 -11.09 11.83 3.76
CA ALA A 180 -12.25 11.85 4.66
C ALA A 180 -13.01 13.17 4.52
N PHE A 181 -12.30 14.31 4.58
CA PHE A 181 -12.91 15.63 4.38
C PHE A 181 -13.61 15.75 3.02
N ALA A 182 -12.97 15.30 1.93
CA ALA A 182 -13.54 15.32 0.59
C ALA A 182 -14.76 14.39 0.45
N ALA A 183 -14.82 13.30 1.22
CA ALA A 183 -15.96 12.38 1.29
C ALA A 183 -17.12 12.89 2.17
N GLY A 184 -16.95 14.01 2.88
CA GLY A 184 -17.98 14.67 3.66
C GLY A 184 -17.97 14.35 5.16
N TYR A 185 -16.86 13.84 5.69
CA TYR A 185 -16.64 13.63 7.14
C TYR A 185 -16.12 14.87 7.84
#